data_5cad075b6310a23f24a1ce9e86c2de61
#
_entry.id   5cad075b6310a23f24a1ce9e86c2de61
#
_cell.length_a   1.000
_cell.length_b   1.000
_cell.length_c   1.000
_cell.angle_alpha   90.00
_cell.angle_beta   90.00
_cell.angle_gamma   90.00
#
_symmetry.space_group_name_H-M   'P 1'
#
loop_
_entity.id
_entity.type
_entity.pdbx_description
1 polymer ?
#
loop_
_entity_poly.entity_id
_entity_poly.type
_entity_poly.pdbx_seq_one_letter_code
_entity_poly.pdbx_strand_id
1 'polypeptide(L)'
;TADIQYTTWEKAFHNYILSPADPLFHKIGVMFIQEWEKEFGRCDFYLIDSFNEMDIPFPPKDDPKRYEFMADFGKKVYQCIKEANPSATWVMQGWMFGYQPEIWDYKTLNALVSQVPDNKMIMLDLAVDYNKFLWKTPFNWDFYKGFCGKQWIYSVIPNMGGKSALTGALDFYAKGHLEALNSQNRGKLIGFGFAPEGIENNEVVYELLCDAGWAKQGVELRPWLRNYTYSRYGCYPIGMEQYWNEMLQSVYGSFKSHPRFNWQFRPGKEKYGSVDLDNHFYHAVEIMAGMLSQMKGNKLFEADFKEMAANYLGGKVEILVRQIDKAYESQDTINANQLETRFYRLMTGMDLVLQGHPTKDMQKWIDYARARGVSYNKADCYESNARRIVTVWGPPIDDYSARIWAGLIRDYYLPRWKHYFNQKRSGKPFDFSTWELDFVENQKGLSQPALTKDKISLAVQLIQDAKNIVE
;
A
#
# COMPACT_ATOMS: atom_id res chain seq x y z
N THR A 1 41.69 4.33 -3.22
CA THR A 1 40.34 4.49 -3.87
C THR A 1 39.41 3.41 -3.33
N ALA A 2 38.20 3.79 -2.93
CA ALA A 2 37.20 2.84 -2.44
C ALA A 2 36.78 1.87 -3.57
N ASP A 3 36.57 0.61 -3.22
CA ASP A 3 36.04 -0.41 -4.13
C ASP A 3 34.51 -0.24 -4.20
N ILE A 4 34.05 0.47 -5.23
CA ILE A 4 32.65 0.84 -5.43
C ILE A 4 32.11 0.06 -6.62
N GLN A 5 31.01 -0.65 -6.41
CA GLN A 5 30.25 -1.36 -7.44
C GLN A 5 29.06 -0.52 -7.88
N TYR A 6 28.80 -0.52 -9.18
CA TYR A 6 27.64 0.13 -9.78
C TYR A 6 26.49 -0.86 -9.89
N THR A 7 25.29 -0.42 -9.54
CA THR A 7 24.07 -1.20 -9.67
C THR A 7 22.94 -0.33 -10.17
N THR A 8 21.89 -0.95 -10.69
CA THR A 8 20.67 -0.28 -11.13
C THR A 8 19.47 -0.78 -10.34
N TRP A 9 18.49 0.09 -10.16
CA TRP A 9 17.15 -0.23 -9.69
C TRP A 9 16.17 0.25 -10.75
N GLU A 10 15.24 -0.64 -11.16
CA GLU A 10 14.23 -0.34 -12.21
C GLU A 10 14.86 0.26 -13.51
N LYS A 11 16.10 -0.06 -13.80
CA LYS A 11 16.86 0.48 -14.95
C LYS A 11 16.93 2.01 -15.05
N ALA A 12 16.14 2.73 -14.26
CA ALA A 12 16.06 4.20 -14.26
C ALA A 12 16.92 4.84 -13.19
N PHE A 13 17.24 4.12 -12.14
CA PHE A 13 18.01 4.63 -11.02
C PHE A 13 19.38 3.94 -10.95
N HIS A 14 20.39 4.74 -10.67
CA HIS A 14 21.76 4.29 -10.57
C HIS A 14 22.21 4.40 -9.12
N ASN A 15 22.70 3.31 -8.56
CA ASN A 15 23.22 3.26 -7.20
C ASN A 15 24.67 2.79 -7.20
N TYR A 16 25.39 3.25 -6.18
CA TYR A 16 26.75 2.80 -5.92
C TYR A 16 26.77 2.02 -4.60
N ILE A 17 27.30 0.82 -4.64
CA ILE A 17 27.45 -0.04 -3.46
C ILE A 17 28.92 -0.14 -3.13
N LEU A 18 29.28 0.17 -1.88
CA LEU A 18 30.62 -0.06 -1.38
C LEU A 18 30.83 -1.56 -1.21
N SER A 19 31.89 -2.08 -1.80
CA SER A 19 32.23 -3.49 -1.68
C SER A 19 32.45 -3.89 -0.22
N PRO A 20 31.86 -5.01 0.24
CA PRO A 20 32.16 -5.51 1.58
C PRO A 20 33.63 -5.90 1.80
N ALA A 21 34.38 -6.09 0.72
CA ALA A 21 35.83 -6.33 0.79
C ALA A 21 36.63 -5.07 1.14
N ASP A 22 36.06 -3.87 0.91
CA ASP A 22 36.72 -2.62 1.24
C ASP A 22 36.67 -2.36 2.76
N PRO A 23 37.82 -2.04 3.40
CA PRO A 23 37.86 -1.71 4.84
C PRO A 23 36.93 -0.56 5.25
N LEU A 24 36.57 0.34 4.30
CA LEU A 24 35.63 1.43 4.57
C LEU A 24 34.22 0.91 4.83
N PHE A 25 33.81 -0.22 4.26
CA PHE A 25 32.51 -0.82 4.50
C PHE A 25 32.31 -1.09 6.00
N HIS A 26 33.29 -1.74 6.62
CA HIS A 26 33.26 -2.02 8.05
C HIS A 26 33.26 -0.75 8.88
N LYS A 27 34.20 0.16 8.58
CA LYS A 27 34.32 1.43 9.32
C LYS A 27 33.02 2.25 9.26
N ILE A 28 32.44 2.40 8.07
CA ILE A 28 31.19 3.16 7.88
C ILE A 28 30.03 2.47 8.59
N GLY A 29 29.91 1.14 8.48
CA GLY A 29 28.86 0.39 9.15
C GLY A 29 28.87 0.53 10.66
N VAL A 30 30.05 0.44 11.28
CA VAL A 30 30.21 0.64 12.72
C VAL A 30 29.87 2.09 13.13
N MET A 31 30.44 3.07 12.43
CA MET A 31 30.20 4.50 12.69
C MET A 31 28.72 4.87 12.53
N PHE A 32 28.04 4.32 11.52
CA PHE A 32 26.62 4.58 11.28
C PHE A 32 25.77 4.16 12.50
N ILE A 33 25.99 2.97 13.01
CA ILE A 33 25.25 2.49 14.20
C ILE A 33 25.60 3.35 15.43
N GLN A 34 26.85 3.71 15.64
CA GLN A 34 27.28 4.55 16.76
C GLN A 34 26.65 5.95 16.70
N GLU A 35 26.62 6.59 15.53
CA GLU A 35 25.98 7.91 15.38
C GLU A 35 24.45 7.80 15.50
N TRP A 36 23.85 6.69 15.04
CA TRP A 36 22.44 6.42 15.27
C TRP A 36 22.11 6.31 16.77
N GLU A 37 22.90 5.55 17.52
CA GLU A 37 22.72 5.42 18.98
C GLU A 37 22.93 6.74 19.72
N LYS A 38 23.85 7.55 19.26
CA LYS A 38 24.11 8.88 19.82
C LYS A 38 22.92 9.84 19.60
N GLU A 39 22.29 9.80 18.43
CA GLU A 39 21.18 10.68 18.09
C GLU A 39 19.84 10.21 18.66
N PHE A 40 19.56 8.90 18.60
CA PHE A 40 18.26 8.32 18.91
C PHE A 40 18.24 7.43 20.16
N GLY A 41 19.38 7.21 20.78
CA GLY A 41 19.54 6.29 21.89
C GLY A 41 19.84 4.85 21.46
N ARG A 42 20.26 4.05 22.42
CA ARG A 42 20.61 2.64 22.20
C ARG A 42 19.39 1.81 21.83
N CYS A 43 19.53 0.98 20.82
CA CYS A 43 18.54 0.02 20.38
C CYS A 43 19.13 -1.39 20.34
N ASP A 44 18.31 -2.41 20.60
CA ASP A 44 18.73 -3.81 20.55
C ASP A 44 18.46 -4.48 19.19
N PHE A 45 17.76 -3.79 18.28
CA PHE A 45 17.36 -4.31 16.98
C PHE A 45 17.69 -3.31 15.88
N TYR A 46 18.42 -3.76 14.85
CA TYR A 46 18.73 -2.96 13.67
C TYR A 46 18.21 -3.64 12.42
N LEU A 47 17.29 -2.95 11.72
CA LEU A 47 16.78 -3.39 10.42
C LEU A 47 17.81 -3.02 9.35
N ILE A 48 18.41 -4.04 8.76
CA ILE A 48 19.39 -3.88 7.69
C ILE A 48 19.04 -4.89 6.59
N ASP A 49 18.56 -4.38 5.47
CA ASP A 49 18.25 -5.20 4.31
C ASP A 49 19.46 -5.30 3.38
N SER A 50 19.59 -6.45 2.74
CA SER A 50 20.66 -6.72 1.80
C SER A 50 20.07 -7.05 0.44
N PHE A 51 20.52 -6.32 -0.60
CA PHE A 51 20.20 -6.62 -1.99
C PHE A 51 18.72 -6.54 -2.35
N ASN A 52 18.06 -5.51 -1.84
CA ASN A 52 16.63 -5.32 -2.04
C ASN A 52 16.37 -4.60 -3.37
N GLU A 53 15.67 -5.26 -4.30
CA GLU A 53 15.31 -4.74 -5.64
C GLU A 53 16.51 -4.21 -6.47
N MET A 54 17.68 -4.79 -6.29
CA MET A 54 18.89 -4.35 -6.96
C MET A 54 19.40 -5.39 -7.95
N ASP A 55 19.79 -4.93 -9.13
CA ASP A 55 20.56 -5.71 -10.10
C ASP A 55 22.03 -5.78 -9.65
N ILE A 56 22.36 -6.80 -8.87
CA ILE A 56 23.72 -6.97 -8.38
C ILE A 56 24.46 -7.97 -9.28
N PRO A 57 25.72 -7.70 -9.64
CA PRO A 57 26.53 -8.61 -10.42
C PRO A 57 27.01 -9.79 -9.56
N PHE A 58 26.07 -10.63 -9.13
CA PHE A 58 26.41 -11.90 -8.47
C PHE A 58 26.97 -12.91 -9.45
N PRO A 59 27.87 -13.78 -9.00
CA PRO A 59 28.14 -15.03 -9.72
C PRO A 59 26.83 -15.80 -9.97
N PRO A 60 26.71 -16.53 -11.08
CA PRO A 60 25.51 -17.31 -11.39
C PRO A 60 25.10 -18.26 -10.25
N LYS A 61 23.83 -18.63 -10.20
CA LYS A 61 23.40 -19.76 -9.34
C LYS A 61 24.25 -20.98 -9.68
N ASP A 62 24.52 -21.79 -8.65
CA ASP A 62 25.40 -22.97 -8.72
C ASP A 62 26.91 -22.70 -8.87
N ASP A 63 27.36 -21.45 -9.03
CA ASP A 63 28.77 -21.10 -8.87
C ASP A 63 29.11 -21.06 -7.36
N PRO A 64 30.08 -21.85 -6.87
CA PRO A 64 30.52 -21.80 -5.47
C PRO A 64 30.91 -20.40 -4.99
N LYS A 65 31.48 -19.58 -5.86
CA LYS A 65 31.87 -18.20 -5.55
C LYS A 65 30.70 -17.33 -5.10
N ARG A 66 29.46 -17.63 -5.58
CA ARG A 66 28.25 -16.95 -5.13
C ARG A 66 28.02 -17.16 -3.64
N TYR A 67 28.14 -18.39 -3.19
CA TYR A 67 27.90 -18.76 -1.80
C TYR A 67 29.02 -18.24 -0.87
N GLU A 68 30.26 -18.26 -1.34
CA GLU A 68 31.39 -17.68 -0.64
C GLU A 68 31.20 -16.17 -0.45
N PHE A 69 30.81 -15.46 -1.52
CA PHE A 69 30.50 -14.04 -1.48
C PHE A 69 29.37 -13.73 -0.48
N MET A 70 28.26 -14.47 -0.53
CA MET A 70 27.12 -14.25 0.35
C MET A 70 27.47 -14.53 1.82
N ALA A 71 28.24 -15.56 2.10
CA ALA A 71 28.70 -15.86 3.46
C ALA A 71 29.63 -14.79 4.02
N ASP A 72 30.57 -14.28 3.20
CA ASP A 72 31.48 -13.18 3.58
C ASP A 72 30.70 -11.88 3.80
N PHE A 73 29.75 -11.57 2.91
CA PHE A 73 28.90 -10.38 3.05
C PHE A 73 28.09 -10.42 4.37
N GLY A 74 27.34 -11.51 4.61
CA GLY A 74 26.55 -11.66 5.85
C GLY A 74 27.40 -11.59 7.11
N LYS A 75 28.60 -12.21 7.07
CA LYS A 75 29.58 -12.11 8.15
C LYS A 75 29.99 -10.66 8.43
N LYS A 76 30.32 -9.89 7.39
CA LYS A 76 30.79 -8.51 7.53
C LYS A 76 29.71 -7.58 8.03
N VAL A 77 28.48 -7.69 7.50
CA VAL A 77 27.33 -6.94 8.04
C VAL A 77 27.13 -7.21 9.52
N TYR A 78 27.12 -8.50 9.93
CA TYR A 78 26.96 -8.85 11.32
C TYR A 78 28.12 -8.38 12.20
N GLN A 79 29.36 -8.40 11.70
CA GLN A 79 30.52 -7.89 12.41
C GLN A 79 30.40 -6.40 12.70
N CYS A 80 29.91 -5.57 11.77
CA CYS A 80 29.65 -4.15 12.00
C CYS A 80 28.66 -3.94 13.14
N ILE A 81 27.56 -4.70 13.13
CA ILE A 81 26.54 -4.62 14.18
C ILE A 81 27.13 -5.01 15.54
N LYS A 82 27.80 -6.15 15.60
CA LYS A 82 28.37 -6.71 16.83
C LYS A 82 29.44 -5.82 17.45
N GLU A 83 30.28 -5.17 16.62
CA GLU A 83 31.32 -4.27 17.10
C GLU A 83 30.73 -2.98 17.65
N ALA A 84 29.75 -2.40 16.96
CA ALA A 84 29.08 -1.20 17.43
C ALA A 84 28.20 -1.47 18.67
N ASN A 85 27.46 -2.57 18.67
CA ASN A 85 26.58 -2.96 19.78
C ASN A 85 26.54 -4.50 19.95
N PRO A 86 27.33 -5.06 20.90
CA PRO A 86 27.42 -6.51 21.09
C PRO A 86 26.10 -7.21 21.47
N SER A 87 25.14 -6.48 22.05
CA SER A 87 23.83 -7.02 22.40
C SER A 87 22.85 -7.05 21.25
N ALA A 88 23.08 -6.26 20.20
CA ALA A 88 22.16 -6.08 19.11
C ALA A 88 21.86 -7.35 18.30
N THR A 89 20.68 -7.35 17.72
CA THR A 89 20.18 -8.38 16.82
C THR A 89 19.93 -7.77 15.45
N TRP A 90 20.40 -8.42 14.41
CA TRP A 90 20.13 -8.06 13.02
C TRP A 90 18.71 -8.47 12.66
N VAL A 91 17.91 -7.51 12.20
CA VAL A 91 16.57 -7.74 11.64
C VAL A 91 16.64 -7.54 10.14
N MET A 92 16.06 -8.45 9.37
CA MET A 92 16.05 -8.39 7.90
C MET A 92 14.66 -8.69 7.37
N GLN A 93 14.23 -7.94 6.36
CA GLN A 93 13.01 -8.24 5.61
C GLN A 93 13.21 -9.44 4.70
N GLY A 94 12.18 -10.29 4.62
CA GLY A 94 12.22 -11.54 3.83
C GLY A 94 11.35 -11.53 2.58
N TRP A 95 10.60 -10.46 2.29
CA TRP A 95 9.70 -10.41 1.14
C TRP A 95 10.43 -10.58 -0.21
N MET A 96 11.65 -10.06 -0.30
CA MET A 96 12.48 -10.16 -1.50
C MET A 96 12.77 -11.61 -1.92
N PHE A 97 12.73 -12.55 -0.99
CA PHE A 97 13.03 -13.97 -1.29
C PHE A 97 11.96 -14.61 -2.18
N GLY A 98 10.71 -14.16 -2.09
CA GLY A 98 9.63 -14.58 -2.97
C GLY A 98 9.48 -13.68 -4.20
N TYR A 99 9.87 -12.42 -4.10
CA TYR A 99 9.78 -11.45 -5.19
C TYR A 99 10.87 -11.63 -6.25
N GLN A 100 12.09 -11.99 -5.84
CA GLN A 100 13.26 -12.13 -6.72
C GLN A 100 13.80 -13.59 -6.68
N PRO A 101 13.02 -14.60 -7.12
CA PRO A 101 13.44 -15.99 -7.08
C PRO A 101 14.64 -16.29 -8.01
N GLU A 102 14.95 -15.42 -8.97
CA GLU A 102 16.15 -15.49 -9.81
C GLU A 102 17.43 -15.20 -9.01
N ILE A 103 17.33 -14.41 -7.94
CA ILE A 103 18.44 -14.11 -7.03
C ILE A 103 18.46 -15.13 -5.88
N TRP A 104 17.31 -15.37 -5.25
CA TRP A 104 17.21 -16.07 -4.00
C TRP A 104 16.81 -17.55 -4.16
N ASP A 105 17.59 -18.42 -3.60
CA ASP A 105 17.29 -19.81 -3.36
C ASP A 105 17.74 -20.21 -1.94
N TYR A 106 17.44 -21.47 -1.54
CA TYR A 106 17.79 -21.94 -0.21
C TYR A 106 19.29 -21.85 0.07
N LYS A 107 20.15 -22.22 -0.88
CA LYS A 107 21.61 -22.20 -0.71
C LYS A 107 22.14 -20.77 -0.57
N THR A 108 21.60 -19.83 -1.34
CA THR A 108 21.98 -18.40 -1.30
C THR A 108 21.62 -17.79 0.05
N LEU A 109 20.39 -17.99 0.54
CA LEU A 109 20.00 -17.48 1.85
C LEU A 109 20.80 -18.17 2.97
N ASN A 110 20.95 -19.49 2.91
CA ASN A 110 21.72 -20.24 3.89
C ASN A 110 23.18 -19.74 3.97
N ALA A 111 23.79 -19.46 2.84
CA ALA A 111 25.13 -18.88 2.81
C ALA A 111 25.17 -17.50 3.50
N LEU A 112 24.27 -16.58 3.14
CA LEU A 112 24.16 -15.24 3.74
C LEU A 112 24.11 -15.30 5.25
N VAL A 113 23.29 -16.18 5.81
CA VAL A 113 23.04 -16.20 7.25
C VAL A 113 23.95 -17.16 8.02
N SER A 114 24.78 -17.97 7.33
CA SER A 114 25.59 -19.05 7.92
C SER A 114 26.56 -18.58 9.03
N GLN A 115 27.07 -17.38 8.93
CA GLN A 115 28.05 -16.81 9.86
C GLN A 115 27.41 -15.95 10.97
N VAL A 116 26.08 -15.85 11.01
CA VAL A 116 25.33 -15.11 12.02
C VAL A 116 24.77 -16.11 13.06
N PRO A 117 24.98 -15.90 14.37
CA PRO A 117 24.38 -16.76 15.38
C PRO A 117 22.84 -16.75 15.29
N ASP A 118 22.22 -17.91 15.51
CA ASP A 118 20.78 -18.08 15.29
C ASP A 118 19.88 -17.16 16.14
N ASN A 119 20.34 -16.81 17.33
CA ASN A 119 19.64 -15.88 18.23
C ASN A 119 20.03 -14.41 18.03
N LYS A 120 20.82 -14.11 17.01
CA LYS A 120 21.26 -12.75 16.64
C LYS A 120 20.73 -12.30 15.30
N MET A 121 19.74 -13.01 14.78
CA MET A 121 19.05 -12.64 13.56
C MET A 121 17.57 -12.95 13.63
N ILE A 122 16.75 -12.02 13.16
CA ILE A 122 15.31 -12.15 13.01
C ILE A 122 14.95 -11.85 11.56
N MET A 123 14.28 -12.78 10.89
CA MET A 123 13.69 -12.58 9.58
C MET A 123 12.24 -12.13 9.74
N LEU A 124 11.87 -11.02 9.14
CA LEU A 124 10.49 -10.62 8.96
C LEU A 124 10.01 -11.24 7.65
N ASP A 125 9.15 -12.24 7.68
CA ASP A 125 8.65 -12.89 6.43
C ASP A 125 7.93 -11.87 5.54
N LEU A 126 7.22 -10.98 6.14
CA LEU A 126 6.59 -9.76 5.64
C LEU A 126 5.45 -9.98 4.65
N ALA A 127 5.59 -10.88 3.68
CA ALA A 127 4.75 -10.93 2.49
C ALA A 127 4.10 -12.31 2.24
N VAL A 128 3.63 -12.98 3.30
CA VAL A 128 2.99 -14.31 3.17
C VAL A 128 1.72 -14.24 2.30
N ASP A 129 0.95 -13.16 2.38
CA ASP A 129 -0.21 -12.91 1.52
C ASP A 129 0.20 -12.75 0.04
N TYR A 130 1.35 -12.14 -0.23
CA TYR A 130 1.90 -12.01 -1.59
C TYR A 130 2.35 -13.34 -2.18
N ASN A 131 3.04 -14.18 -1.40
CA ASN A 131 3.35 -15.54 -1.85
C ASN A 131 2.11 -16.27 -2.33
N LYS A 132 1.03 -16.20 -1.53
CA LYS A 132 -0.21 -16.93 -1.82
C LYS A 132 -0.99 -16.36 -3.00
N PHE A 133 -1.21 -15.05 -3.00
CA PHE A 133 -2.20 -14.45 -3.88
C PHE A 133 -1.63 -13.81 -5.13
N LEU A 134 -0.41 -13.25 -5.07
CA LEU A 134 0.18 -12.50 -6.17
C LEU A 134 1.28 -13.28 -6.89
N TRP A 135 2.34 -13.64 -6.19
CA TRP A 135 3.48 -14.31 -6.81
C TRP A 135 3.18 -15.79 -7.08
N LYS A 136 2.24 -16.37 -6.33
CA LYS A 136 1.87 -17.80 -6.43
C LYS A 136 3.07 -18.71 -6.29
N THR A 137 3.95 -18.36 -5.39
CA THR A 137 5.16 -19.11 -5.00
C THR A 137 4.89 -19.87 -3.70
N PRO A 138 5.72 -20.88 -3.36
CA PRO A 138 5.73 -21.43 -2.02
C PRO A 138 5.91 -20.31 -0.97
N PHE A 139 5.36 -20.49 0.23
CA PHE A 139 5.63 -19.55 1.31
C PHE A 139 7.11 -19.51 1.61
N ASN A 140 7.69 -18.33 1.82
CA ASN A 140 9.11 -18.20 2.10
C ASN A 140 9.54 -19.02 3.31
N TRP A 141 8.77 -18.96 4.40
CA TRP A 141 9.09 -19.72 5.62
C TRP A 141 9.15 -21.25 5.36
N ASP A 142 8.34 -21.79 4.46
CA ASP A 142 8.33 -23.21 4.11
C ASP A 142 9.48 -23.56 3.17
N PHE A 143 9.64 -22.80 2.09
CA PHE A 143 10.71 -23.00 1.11
C PHE A 143 12.12 -22.91 1.73
N TYR A 144 12.33 -21.95 2.62
CA TYR A 144 13.59 -21.73 3.33
C TYR A 144 13.69 -22.50 4.66
N LYS A 145 12.78 -23.45 4.92
CA LYS A 145 12.79 -24.34 6.09
C LYS A 145 12.97 -23.57 7.41
N GLY A 146 12.05 -22.63 7.66
CA GLY A 146 12.13 -21.75 8.82
C GLY A 146 13.34 -20.81 8.75
N PHE A 147 13.61 -20.25 7.58
CA PHE A 147 14.69 -19.30 7.32
C PHE A 147 16.06 -19.78 7.81
N CYS A 148 16.41 -21.02 7.38
CA CYS A 148 17.71 -21.61 7.65
C CYS A 148 18.06 -21.66 9.15
N GLY A 149 17.06 -21.85 10.02
CA GLY A 149 17.23 -21.96 11.48
C GLY A 149 17.35 -20.64 12.24
N LYS A 150 17.15 -19.50 11.57
CA LYS A 150 17.09 -18.19 12.24
C LYS A 150 15.73 -17.99 12.91
N GLN A 151 15.67 -17.05 13.86
CA GLN A 151 14.38 -16.59 14.36
C GLN A 151 13.63 -15.86 13.26
N TRP A 152 12.31 -15.99 13.25
CA TRP A 152 11.50 -15.28 12.26
C TRP A 152 10.11 -14.94 12.77
N ILE A 153 9.49 -13.97 12.12
CA ILE A 153 8.16 -13.46 12.41
C ILE A 153 7.28 -13.66 11.19
N TYR A 154 6.17 -14.39 11.38
CA TYR A 154 5.11 -14.48 10.38
C TYR A 154 4.51 -13.09 10.17
N SER A 155 4.43 -12.60 8.94
CA SER A 155 3.80 -11.31 8.69
C SER A 155 3.28 -11.17 7.25
N VAL A 156 2.36 -10.23 7.09
CA VAL A 156 1.66 -9.91 5.84
C VAL A 156 1.79 -8.44 5.50
N ILE A 157 1.60 -8.08 4.23
CA ILE A 157 1.52 -6.69 3.76
C ILE A 157 0.08 -6.38 3.33
N PRO A 158 -0.81 -6.03 4.24
CA PRO A 158 -2.21 -5.79 3.89
C PRO A 158 -2.44 -4.50 3.09
N ASN A 159 -1.43 -3.64 3.01
CA ASN A 159 -1.51 -2.33 2.39
C ASN A 159 -0.18 -1.96 1.75
N MET A 160 0.04 -2.32 0.47
CA MET A 160 1.21 -1.94 -0.31
C MET A 160 0.91 -0.71 -1.17
N GLY A 161 1.84 0.24 -1.22
CA GLY A 161 1.77 1.44 -2.05
C GLY A 161 0.67 2.43 -1.70
N GLY A 162 -0.08 2.18 -0.64
CA GLY A 162 -1.25 2.98 -0.31
C GLY A 162 -2.47 2.56 -1.10
N LYS A 163 -3.22 1.67 -0.52
CA LYS A 163 -4.47 1.18 -1.09
C LYS A 163 -5.57 2.23 -0.90
N SER A 164 -6.14 2.70 -2.00
CA SER A 164 -7.30 3.59 -1.96
C SER A 164 -8.60 2.81 -1.95
N ALA A 165 -8.67 1.74 -2.71
CA ALA A 165 -9.82 0.87 -2.75
C ALA A 165 -9.72 -0.24 -1.70
N LEU A 166 -10.87 -0.69 -1.22
CA LEU A 166 -10.95 -1.73 -0.21
C LEU A 166 -10.51 -3.08 -0.76
N THR A 167 -9.77 -3.82 0.03
CA THR A 167 -9.35 -5.20 -0.30
C THR A 167 -8.90 -5.91 0.97
N GLY A 168 -9.02 -7.23 0.99
CA GLY A 168 -8.48 -8.06 2.04
C GLY A 168 -9.10 -9.45 2.01
N ALA A 169 -8.27 -10.49 1.96
CA ALA A 169 -8.74 -11.86 2.09
C ALA A 169 -8.92 -12.20 3.58
N LEU A 170 -10.06 -11.78 4.18
CA LEU A 170 -10.26 -11.89 5.64
C LEU A 170 -10.17 -13.33 6.14
N ASP A 171 -10.66 -14.32 5.39
CA ASP A 171 -10.52 -15.74 5.77
C ASP A 171 -9.05 -16.16 5.91
N PHE A 172 -8.21 -15.66 5.01
CA PHE A 172 -6.77 -15.92 5.09
C PHE A 172 -6.14 -15.21 6.28
N TYR A 173 -6.49 -13.95 6.53
CA TYR A 173 -5.94 -13.21 7.67
C TYR A 173 -6.40 -13.79 9.02
N ALA A 174 -7.60 -14.36 9.07
CA ALA A 174 -8.13 -14.99 10.27
C ALA A 174 -7.39 -16.27 10.68
N LYS A 175 -6.87 -17.04 9.72
CA LYS A 175 -6.36 -18.41 9.97
C LYS A 175 -5.03 -18.74 9.27
N GLY A 176 -4.53 -17.94 8.34
CA GLY A 176 -3.35 -18.26 7.52
C GLY A 176 -2.08 -18.54 8.31
N HIS A 177 -1.90 -17.89 9.46
CA HIS A 177 -0.76 -18.12 10.34
C HIS A 177 -0.73 -19.54 10.96
N LEU A 178 -1.87 -20.24 11.03
CA LEU A 178 -1.95 -21.59 11.56
C LEU A 178 -1.19 -22.59 10.68
N GLU A 179 -1.11 -22.37 9.39
CA GLU A 179 -0.34 -23.20 8.48
C GLU A 179 1.14 -23.19 8.87
N ALA A 180 1.70 -22.03 9.13
CA ALA A 180 3.06 -21.87 9.61
C ALA A 180 3.27 -22.45 11.01
N LEU A 181 2.36 -22.20 11.95
CA LEU A 181 2.43 -22.69 13.32
C LEU A 181 2.45 -24.23 13.41
N ASN A 182 1.72 -24.92 12.53
CA ASN A 182 1.57 -26.37 12.52
C ASN A 182 2.54 -27.08 11.58
N SER A 183 3.35 -26.33 10.82
CA SER A 183 4.30 -26.91 9.87
C SER A 183 5.51 -27.54 10.56
N GLN A 184 6.03 -28.63 9.96
CA GLN A 184 7.32 -29.20 10.33
C GLN A 184 8.49 -28.25 9.99
N ASN A 185 8.30 -27.37 9.01
CA ASN A 185 9.27 -26.34 8.60
C ASN A 185 9.15 -25.02 9.38
N ARG A 186 8.33 -24.99 10.42
CA ARG A 186 8.12 -23.77 11.23
C ARG A 186 9.43 -23.21 11.84
N GLY A 187 10.44 -24.03 12.06
CA GLY A 187 11.71 -23.60 12.63
C GLY A 187 11.53 -22.81 13.94
N LYS A 188 12.21 -21.66 14.04
CA LYS A 188 12.14 -20.76 15.19
C LYS A 188 11.17 -19.60 14.93
N LEU A 189 9.91 -19.90 14.65
CA LEU A 189 8.84 -18.90 14.58
C LEU A 189 8.62 -18.30 15.98
N ILE A 190 8.87 -16.98 16.14
CA ILE A 190 8.82 -16.27 17.42
C ILE A 190 7.72 -15.24 17.54
N GLY A 191 7.04 -14.90 16.46
CA GLY A 191 6.04 -13.83 16.49
C GLY A 191 5.16 -13.76 15.26
N PHE A 192 4.17 -12.88 15.40
CA PHE A 192 3.22 -12.50 14.35
C PHE A 192 3.27 -10.99 14.16
N GLY A 193 3.11 -10.52 12.92
CA GLY A 193 3.09 -9.11 12.61
C GLY A 193 2.41 -8.80 11.28
N PHE A 194 2.36 -7.53 10.95
CA PHE A 194 1.99 -7.04 9.64
C PHE A 194 2.70 -5.71 9.37
N ALA A 195 2.97 -5.43 8.11
CA ALA A 195 3.71 -4.27 7.67
C ALA A 195 2.86 -3.42 6.70
N PRO A 196 2.06 -2.48 7.21
CA PRO A 196 1.34 -1.56 6.34
C PRO A 196 2.33 -0.58 5.71
N GLU A 197 2.31 -0.46 4.39
CA GLU A 197 3.17 0.48 3.68
C GLU A 197 2.51 1.86 3.54
N GLY A 198 1.19 1.93 3.52
CA GLY A 198 0.44 3.17 3.47
C GLY A 198 -0.05 3.64 4.82
N ILE A 199 -0.31 4.96 4.92
CA ILE A 199 -0.85 5.59 6.13
C ILE A 199 -2.34 5.36 6.34
N GLU A 200 -3.07 4.97 5.29
CA GLU A 200 -4.48 4.65 5.39
C GLU A 200 -4.67 3.25 5.91
N ASN A 201 -5.62 3.11 6.81
CA ASN A 201 -5.98 1.85 7.43
C ASN A 201 -7.28 1.32 6.82
N ASN A 202 -7.30 0.03 6.61
CA ASN A 202 -8.50 -0.73 6.38
C ASN A 202 -8.86 -1.35 7.73
N GLU A 203 -9.68 -0.66 8.54
CA GLU A 203 -9.83 -0.92 9.96
C GLU A 203 -10.19 -2.37 10.27
N VAL A 204 -11.12 -2.97 9.52
CA VAL A 204 -11.52 -4.36 9.75
C VAL A 204 -10.38 -5.36 9.53
N VAL A 205 -9.50 -5.09 8.56
CA VAL A 205 -8.31 -5.94 8.28
C VAL A 205 -7.31 -5.84 9.42
N TYR A 206 -7.03 -4.62 9.87
CA TYR A 206 -6.03 -4.39 10.92
C TYR A 206 -6.47 -4.91 12.28
N GLU A 207 -7.74 -4.71 12.66
CA GLU A 207 -8.28 -5.27 13.89
C GLU A 207 -8.27 -6.80 13.85
N LEU A 208 -8.66 -7.40 12.71
CA LEU A 208 -8.59 -8.84 12.53
C LEU A 208 -7.17 -9.39 12.67
N LEU A 209 -6.19 -8.72 12.07
CA LEU A 209 -4.78 -9.13 12.17
C LEU A 209 -4.25 -9.02 13.61
N CYS A 210 -4.64 -7.96 14.32
CA CYS A 210 -4.28 -7.83 15.74
C CYS A 210 -4.83 -8.98 16.57
N ASP A 211 -6.09 -9.36 16.37
CA ASP A 211 -6.72 -10.44 17.12
C ASP A 211 -6.19 -11.82 16.69
N ALA A 212 -5.97 -12.02 15.40
CA ALA A 212 -5.43 -13.27 14.85
C ALA A 212 -4.05 -13.62 15.42
N GLY A 213 -3.20 -12.61 15.65
CA GLY A 213 -1.87 -12.81 16.24
C GLY A 213 -1.89 -13.43 17.64
N TRP A 214 -2.99 -13.32 18.38
CA TRP A 214 -3.18 -13.90 19.70
C TRP A 214 -4.04 -15.18 19.70
N ALA A 215 -4.70 -15.48 18.59
CA ALA A 215 -5.67 -16.58 18.49
C ALA A 215 -4.96 -17.90 18.12
N LYS A 216 -4.65 -18.74 19.10
CA LYS A 216 -3.97 -20.05 18.90
C LYS A 216 -4.70 -20.99 17.93
N GLN A 217 -6.00 -20.86 17.76
CA GLN A 217 -6.82 -21.68 16.86
C GLN A 217 -7.34 -20.89 15.66
N GLY A 218 -6.82 -19.66 15.46
CA GLY A 218 -7.31 -18.72 14.50
C GLY A 218 -8.63 -18.05 14.96
N VAL A 219 -9.16 -17.19 14.11
CA VAL A 219 -10.38 -16.43 14.37
C VAL A 219 -11.54 -17.00 13.57
N GLU A 220 -12.66 -17.24 14.26
CA GLU A 220 -13.92 -17.58 13.59
C GLU A 220 -14.55 -16.29 13.03
N LEU A 221 -14.44 -16.11 11.72
CA LEU A 221 -14.65 -14.82 11.07
C LEU A 221 -16.07 -14.25 11.24
N ARG A 222 -17.14 -15.05 11.07
CA ARG A 222 -18.52 -14.53 11.16
C ARG A 222 -18.88 -14.02 12.55
N PRO A 223 -18.67 -14.77 13.65
CA PRO A 223 -18.87 -14.25 15.00
C PRO A 223 -17.96 -13.05 15.30
N TRP A 224 -16.74 -13.05 14.78
CA TRP A 224 -15.80 -11.95 14.97
C TRP A 224 -16.31 -10.66 14.30
N LEU A 225 -16.78 -10.72 13.05
CA LEU A 225 -17.34 -9.56 12.34
C LEU A 225 -18.57 -8.98 13.05
N ARG A 226 -19.36 -9.83 13.69
CA ARG A 226 -20.47 -9.39 14.53
C ARG A 226 -19.97 -8.58 15.72
N ASN A 227 -18.96 -9.09 16.43
CA ASN A 227 -18.35 -8.42 17.57
C ASN A 227 -17.64 -7.11 17.15
N TYR A 228 -16.90 -7.14 16.05
CA TYR A 228 -16.29 -5.96 15.44
C TYR A 228 -17.34 -4.86 15.20
N THR A 229 -18.49 -5.21 14.61
CA THR A 229 -19.56 -4.26 14.35
C THR A 229 -20.11 -3.65 15.64
N TYR A 230 -20.34 -4.46 16.68
CA TYR A 230 -20.75 -3.95 17.99
C TYR A 230 -19.71 -3.03 18.61
N SER A 231 -18.44 -3.39 18.55
CA SER A 231 -17.34 -2.57 19.08
C SER A 231 -17.23 -1.22 18.36
N ARG A 232 -17.36 -1.25 17.02
CA ARG A 232 -17.20 -0.05 16.20
C ARG A 232 -18.40 0.90 16.29
N TYR A 233 -19.63 0.37 16.28
CA TYR A 233 -20.83 1.19 16.17
C TYR A 233 -21.70 1.22 17.44
N GLY A 234 -21.41 0.39 18.42
CA GLY A 234 -22.20 0.26 19.64
C GLY A 234 -23.50 -0.53 19.46
N CYS A 235 -23.80 -1.02 18.27
CA CYS A 235 -24.98 -1.82 17.95
C CYS A 235 -24.76 -2.69 16.70
N TYR A 236 -25.76 -3.54 16.39
CA TYR A 236 -25.77 -4.38 15.19
C TYR A 236 -27.05 -4.11 14.41
N PRO A 237 -27.06 -3.19 13.42
CA PRO A 237 -28.26 -2.81 12.71
C PRO A 237 -28.83 -3.94 11.84
N ILE A 238 -30.12 -3.89 11.57
CA ILE A 238 -30.79 -4.83 10.65
C ILE A 238 -30.18 -4.62 9.25
N GLY A 239 -29.77 -5.72 8.62
CA GLY A 239 -29.06 -5.70 7.32
C GLY A 239 -27.55 -5.87 7.43
N MET A 240 -26.93 -5.72 8.61
CA MET A 240 -25.49 -5.80 8.77
C MET A 240 -24.93 -7.19 8.44
N GLU A 241 -25.66 -8.25 8.74
CA GLU A 241 -25.23 -9.60 8.38
C GLU A 241 -25.19 -9.80 6.86
N GLN A 242 -26.19 -9.28 6.15
CA GLN A 242 -26.20 -9.31 4.69
C GLN A 242 -25.07 -8.45 4.10
N TYR A 243 -24.84 -7.25 4.66
CA TYR A 243 -23.72 -6.39 4.28
C TYR A 243 -22.39 -7.15 4.35
N TRP A 244 -22.08 -7.82 5.47
CA TRP A 244 -20.85 -8.58 5.61
C TRP A 244 -20.77 -9.78 4.66
N ASN A 245 -21.89 -10.45 4.39
CA ASN A 245 -21.92 -11.54 3.41
C ASN A 245 -21.57 -11.05 2.00
N GLU A 246 -22.08 -9.90 1.58
CA GLU A 246 -21.74 -9.30 0.30
C GLU A 246 -20.26 -8.83 0.26
N MET A 247 -19.79 -8.22 1.33
CA MET A 247 -18.39 -7.78 1.42
C MET A 247 -17.41 -8.95 1.37
N LEU A 248 -17.74 -10.09 1.98
CA LEU A 248 -16.91 -11.30 1.93
C LEU A 248 -16.94 -12.00 0.57
N GLN A 249 -17.95 -11.76 -0.25
CA GLN A 249 -17.99 -12.26 -1.63
C GLN A 249 -17.30 -11.33 -2.63
N SER A 250 -16.89 -10.14 -2.20
CA SER A 250 -16.25 -9.12 -3.02
C SER A 250 -14.89 -8.71 -2.46
N VAL A 251 -14.76 -7.49 -2.02
CA VAL A 251 -13.48 -6.86 -1.64
C VAL A 251 -12.80 -7.51 -0.44
N TYR A 252 -13.55 -8.06 0.50
CA TYR A 252 -13.02 -8.76 1.68
C TYR A 252 -12.89 -10.28 1.53
N GLY A 253 -13.24 -10.82 0.37
CA GLY A 253 -12.94 -12.18 -0.06
C GLY A 253 -11.80 -12.25 -1.09
N SER A 254 -11.17 -11.11 -1.43
CA SER A 254 -10.17 -11.02 -2.47
C SER A 254 -8.92 -10.27 -2.01
N PHE A 255 -7.82 -10.52 -2.70
CA PHE A 255 -6.56 -9.83 -2.48
C PHE A 255 -6.16 -9.07 -3.76
N LYS A 256 -5.90 -7.78 -3.62
CA LYS A 256 -5.32 -6.94 -4.66
C LYS A 256 -4.10 -6.23 -4.09
N SER A 257 -2.96 -6.34 -4.75
CA SER A 257 -1.71 -5.75 -4.26
C SER A 257 -1.76 -4.23 -4.23
N HIS A 258 -2.22 -3.63 -5.32
CA HIS A 258 -2.31 -2.18 -5.50
C HIS A 258 -3.71 -1.80 -5.98
N PRO A 259 -4.74 -1.86 -5.12
CA PRO A 259 -6.12 -1.62 -5.54
C PRO A 259 -6.35 -0.13 -5.80
N ARG A 260 -6.24 0.24 -7.06
CA ARG A 260 -6.48 1.58 -7.57
C ARG A 260 -7.34 1.51 -8.81
N PHE A 261 -8.14 2.54 -9.04
CA PHE A 261 -8.89 2.72 -10.26
C PHE A 261 -8.00 3.34 -11.35
N ASN A 262 -8.25 3.05 -12.63
CA ASN A 262 -7.51 3.67 -13.74
C ASN A 262 -7.66 5.20 -13.77
N TRP A 263 -8.79 5.73 -13.32
CA TRP A 263 -8.96 7.18 -13.24
C TRP A 263 -8.01 7.87 -12.24
N GLN A 264 -7.38 7.12 -11.35
CA GLN A 264 -6.35 7.63 -10.42
C GLN A 264 -4.97 7.71 -11.06
N PHE A 265 -4.77 7.07 -12.21
CA PHE A 265 -3.52 7.15 -12.97
C PHE A 265 -3.54 8.28 -13.98
N ARG A 266 -2.34 8.66 -14.46
CA ARG A 266 -2.21 9.53 -15.61
C ARG A 266 -2.95 8.90 -16.80
N PRO A 267 -3.91 9.60 -17.44
CA PRO A 267 -4.65 9.07 -18.56
C PRO A 267 -3.75 8.48 -19.65
N GLY A 268 -4.12 7.31 -20.17
CA GLY A 268 -3.34 6.56 -21.16
C GLY A 268 -2.14 5.79 -20.61
N LYS A 269 -1.96 5.76 -19.29
CA LYS A 269 -0.97 4.91 -18.63
C LYS A 269 -1.65 4.00 -17.61
N GLU A 270 -1.70 2.72 -17.90
CA GLU A 270 -2.06 1.68 -16.93
C GLU A 270 -0.77 1.08 -16.37
N LYS A 271 -0.55 1.17 -15.06
CA LYS A 271 0.70 0.66 -14.45
C LYS A 271 0.53 -0.58 -13.59
N TYR A 272 -0.57 -0.67 -12.88
CA TYR A 272 -0.83 -1.76 -11.93
C TYR A 272 -2.30 -2.11 -12.07
N GLY A 273 -2.66 -3.34 -12.23
CA GLY A 273 -4.02 -3.75 -12.53
C GLY A 273 -5.11 -2.97 -11.80
N SER A 274 -6.14 -2.56 -12.52
CA SER A 274 -7.26 -1.80 -11.98
C SER A 274 -8.12 -2.65 -11.05
N VAL A 275 -8.84 -1.97 -10.17
CA VAL A 275 -9.87 -2.59 -9.34
C VAL A 275 -11.19 -2.56 -10.10
N ASP A 276 -11.69 -3.73 -10.45
CA ASP A 276 -13.06 -3.90 -10.90
C ASP A 276 -13.91 -4.30 -9.70
N LEU A 277 -14.87 -3.45 -9.36
CA LEU A 277 -15.83 -3.73 -8.30
C LEU A 277 -17.02 -4.49 -8.89
N ASP A 278 -17.37 -5.59 -8.26
CA ASP A 278 -18.46 -6.45 -8.68
C ASP A 278 -19.82 -6.04 -8.09
N ASN A 279 -20.86 -6.72 -8.52
CA ASN A 279 -22.22 -6.44 -8.04
C ASN A 279 -22.41 -6.69 -6.53
N HIS A 280 -21.64 -7.59 -5.93
CA HIS A 280 -21.70 -7.84 -4.50
C HIS A 280 -21.26 -6.60 -3.72
N PHE A 281 -20.17 -5.95 -4.15
CA PHE A 281 -19.72 -4.70 -3.54
C PHE A 281 -20.77 -3.58 -3.67
N TYR A 282 -21.31 -3.38 -4.88
CA TYR A 282 -22.33 -2.36 -5.10
C TYR A 282 -23.57 -2.62 -4.23
N HIS A 283 -24.01 -3.86 -4.14
CA HIS A 283 -25.14 -4.26 -3.30
C HIS A 283 -24.85 -4.05 -1.80
N ALA A 284 -23.65 -4.38 -1.34
CA ALA A 284 -23.23 -4.12 0.05
C ALA A 284 -23.37 -2.63 0.42
N VAL A 285 -22.91 -1.73 -0.45
CA VAL A 285 -23.04 -0.28 -0.20
C VAL A 285 -24.49 0.17 -0.19
N GLU A 286 -25.34 -0.39 -1.03
CA GLU A 286 -26.79 -0.12 -1.03
C GLU A 286 -27.47 -0.60 0.24
N ILE A 287 -27.11 -1.77 0.75
CA ILE A 287 -27.57 -2.28 2.05
C ILE A 287 -27.12 -1.32 3.17
N MET A 288 -25.86 -0.87 3.13
CA MET A 288 -25.34 0.08 4.11
C MET A 288 -26.11 1.40 4.09
N ALA A 289 -26.46 1.91 2.90
CA ALA A 289 -27.32 3.09 2.74
C ALA A 289 -28.71 2.88 3.38
N GLY A 290 -29.27 1.66 3.27
CA GLY A 290 -30.55 1.29 3.91
C GLY A 290 -30.52 1.31 5.45
N MET A 291 -29.33 1.20 6.04
CA MET A 291 -29.14 1.24 7.50
C MET A 291 -29.01 2.67 8.07
N LEU A 292 -28.88 3.71 7.25
CA LEU A 292 -28.62 5.09 7.69
C LEU A 292 -29.66 5.63 8.67
N SER A 293 -30.93 5.28 8.52
CA SER A 293 -31.99 5.72 9.45
C SER A 293 -31.79 5.14 10.85
N GLN A 294 -31.35 3.87 10.95
CA GLN A 294 -31.05 3.19 12.20
C GLN A 294 -29.78 3.74 12.86
N MET A 295 -28.84 4.26 12.05
CA MET A 295 -27.49 4.67 12.44
C MET A 295 -27.34 6.20 12.49
N LYS A 296 -28.42 6.96 12.44
CA LYS A 296 -28.41 8.41 12.43
C LYS A 296 -27.64 8.97 13.63
N GLY A 297 -26.64 9.82 13.34
CA GLY A 297 -25.79 10.45 14.35
C GLY A 297 -24.64 9.58 14.85
N ASN A 298 -24.50 8.35 14.39
CA ASN A 298 -23.32 7.52 14.67
C ASN A 298 -22.17 7.97 13.77
N LYS A 299 -21.20 8.69 14.35
CA LYS A 299 -20.11 9.34 13.61
C LYS A 299 -19.20 8.36 12.87
N LEU A 300 -18.94 7.19 13.45
CA LEU A 300 -18.11 6.18 12.80
C LEU A 300 -18.84 5.55 11.61
N PHE A 301 -20.12 5.20 11.79
CA PHE A 301 -20.92 4.67 10.69
C PHE A 301 -21.08 5.67 9.54
N GLU A 302 -21.33 6.95 9.86
CA GLU A 302 -21.42 8.01 8.85
C GLU A 302 -20.09 8.23 8.10
N ALA A 303 -18.93 8.07 8.78
CA ALA A 303 -17.62 8.14 8.13
C ALA A 303 -17.40 6.94 7.21
N ASP A 304 -17.61 5.73 7.71
CA ASP A 304 -17.46 4.50 6.92
C ASP A 304 -18.41 4.48 5.72
N PHE A 305 -19.65 4.93 5.89
CA PHE A 305 -20.60 5.04 4.78
C PHE A 305 -20.10 6.02 3.68
N LYS A 306 -19.51 7.16 4.06
CA LYS A 306 -18.93 8.09 3.07
C LYS A 306 -17.75 7.48 2.31
N GLU A 307 -16.93 6.71 2.99
CA GLU A 307 -15.84 5.96 2.33
C GLU A 307 -16.38 4.90 1.38
N MET A 308 -17.37 4.11 1.81
CA MET A 308 -18.02 3.12 0.96
C MET A 308 -18.70 3.76 -0.26
N ALA A 309 -19.38 4.89 -0.07
CA ALA A 309 -19.98 5.65 -1.15
C ALA A 309 -18.92 6.16 -2.14
N ALA A 310 -17.78 6.66 -1.66
CA ALA A 310 -16.70 7.11 -2.52
C ALA A 310 -16.09 5.96 -3.35
N ASN A 311 -15.92 4.77 -2.77
CA ASN A 311 -15.47 3.59 -3.52
C ASN A 311 -16.52 3.14 -4.55
N TYR A 312 -17.82 3.15 -4.19
CA TYR A 312 -18.92 2.87 -5.11
C TYR A 312 -18.87 3.81 -6.34
N LEU A 313 -18.79 5.11 -6.07
CA LEU A 313 -18.70 6.13 -7.12
C LEU A 313 -17.41 5.99 -7.93
N GLY A 314 -16.30 5.66 -7.28
CA GLY A 314 -15.03 5.39 -7.95
C GLY A 314 -15.11 4.25 -8.97
N GLY A 315 -15.78 3.15 -8.61
CA GLY A 315 -16.05 2.06 -9.54
C GLY A 315 -16.95 2.46 -10.72
N LYS A 316 -17.96 3.30 -10.47
CA LYS A 316 -18.83 3.81 -11.54
C LYS A 316 -18.12 4.81 -12.46
N VAL A 317 -17.23 5.63 -11.90
CA VAL A 317 -16.33 6.51 -12.67
C VAL A 317 -15.38 5.69 -13.55
N GLU A 318 -14.89 4.56 -13.07
CA GLU A 318 -14.06 3.63 -13.83
C GLU A 318 -14.77 3.15 -15.10
N ILE A 319 -16.05 2.77 -14.99
CA ILE A 319 -16.88 2.38 -16.12
C ILE A 319 -17.06 3.56 -17.09
N LEU A 320 -17.36 4.76 -16.58
CA LEU A 320 -17.53 5.95 -17.43
C LEU A 320 -16.26 6.28 -18.21
N VAL A 321 -15.08 6.16 -17.62
CA VAL A 321 -13.80 6.41 -18.32
C VAL A 321 -13.67 5.48 -19.54
N ARG A 322 -13.92 4.19 -19.36
CA ARG A 322 -13.89 3.23 -20.47
C ARG A 322 -14.92 3.57 -21.58
N GLN A 323 -16.12 3.97 -21.19
CA GLN A 323 -17.17 4.37 -22.13
C GLN A 323 -16.82 5.66 -22.87
N ILE A 324 -16.22 6.65 -22.20
CA ILE A 324 -15.77 7.91 -22.80
C ILE A 324 -14.67 7.65 -23.83
N ASP A 325 -13.65 6.85 -23.47
CA ASP A 325 -12.57 6.51 -24.40
C ASP A 325 -13.11 5.80 -25.66
N LYS A 326 -14.02 4.84 -25.48
CA LYS A 326 -14.68 4.16 -26.60
C LYS A 326 -15.50 5.12 -27.48
N ALA A 327 -16.19 6.09 -26.87
CA ALA A 327 -16.95 7.10 -27.61
C ALA A 327 -16.02 8.00 -28.45
N TYR A 328 -14.87 8.41 -27.90
CA TYR A 328 -13.85 9.14 -28.66
C TYR A 328 -13.22 8.31 -29.79
N GLU A 329 -12.92 7.03 -29.55
CA GLU A 329 -12.40 6.12 -30.58
C GLU A 329 -13.38 5.93 -31.74
N SER A 330 -14.67 5.88 -31.46
CA SER A 330 -15.73 5.78 -32.48
C SER A 330 -16.15 7.15 -33.06
N GLN A 331 -15.49 8.24 -32.65
CA GLN A 331 -15.80 9.62 -33.07
C GLN A 331 -17.23 10.10 -32.70
N ASP A 332 -17.87 9.45 -31.74
CA ASP A 332 -19.17 9.84 -31.21
C ASP A 332 -19.01 10.94 -30.12
N THR A 333 -18.76 12.15 -30.59
CA THR A 333 -18.50 13.31 -29.73
C THR A 333 -19.73 13.74 -28.90
N ILE A 334 -20.94 13.47 -29.37
CA ILE A 334 -22.17 13.79 -28.64
C ILE A 334 -22.26 12.90 -27.40
N ASN A 335 -22.11 11.59 -27.57
CA ASN A 335 -22.12 10.65 -26.47
C ASN A 335 -20.94 10.88 -25.50
N ALA A 336 -19.73 11.13 -26.03
CA ALA A 336 -18.58 11.48 -25.22
C ALA A 336 -18.87 12.66 -24.27
N ASN A 337 -19.44 13.75 -24.77
CA ASN A 337 -19.79 14.92 -23.96
C ASN A 337 -20.85 14.63 -22.88
N GLN A 338 -21.84 13.77 -23.19
CA GLN A 338 -22.85 13.36 -22.20
C GLN A 338 -22.22 12.52 -21.08
N LEU A 339 -21.35 11.57 -21.43
CA LEU A 339 -20.64 10.75 -20.46
C LEU A 339 -19.65 11.58 -19.63
N GLU A 340 -18.94 12.53 -20.22
CA GLU A 340 -18.08 13.46 -19.47
C GLU A 340 -18.88 14.29 -18.45
N THR A 341 -20.08 14.74 -18.80
CA THR A 341 -20.95 15.47 -17.85
C THR A 341 -21.27 14.61 -16.63
N ARG A 342 -21.57 13.32 -16.84
CA ARG A 342 -21.78 12.36 -15.75
C ARG A 342 -20.51 12.12 -14.96
N PHE A 343 -19.36 11.96 -15.61
CA PHE A 343 -18.05 11.81 -14.99
C PHE A 343 -17.74 12.99 -14.06
N TYR A 344 -17.86 14.24 -14.55
CA TYR A 344 -17.62 15.43 -13.75
C TYR A 344 -18.55 15.52 -12.54
N ARG A 345 -19.82 15.16 -12.72
CA ARG A 345 -20.79 15.14 -11.63
C ARG A 345 -20.40 14.17 -10.53
N LEU A 346 -20.02 12.93 -10.88
CA LEU A 346 -19.64 11.93 -9.90
C LEU A 346 -18.32 12.27 -9.21
N MET A 347 -17.30 12.71 -9.95
CA MET A 347 -16.02 13.11 -9.37
C MET A 347 -16.17 14.29 -8.41
N THR A 348 -16.91 15.34 -8.82
CA THR A 348 -17.18 16.47 -7.93
C THR A 348 -17.99 16.05 -6.71
N GLY A 349 -18.99 15.20 -6.89
CA GLY A 349 -19.81 14.69 -5.80
C GLY A 349 -18.99 13.86 -4.81
N MET A 350 -18.09 13.01 -5.29
CA MET A 350 -17.18 12.21 -4.45
C MET A 350 -16.28 13.11 -3.59
N ASP A 351 -15.69 14.18 -4.17
CA ASP A 351 -14.92 15.18 -3.43
C ASP A 351 -15.76 15.80 -2.30
N LEU A 352 -16.99 16.24 -2.62
CA LEU A 352 -17.89 16.87 -1.65
C LEU A 352 -18.28 15.92 -0.50
N VAL A 353 -18.55 14.66 -0.79
CA VAL A 353 -18.89 13.63 0.21
C VAL A 353 -17.74 13.42 1.20
N LEU A 354 -16.50 13.42 0.72
CA LEU A 354 -15.32 13.14 1.52
C LEU A 354 -14.76 14.38 2.26
N GLN A 355 -15.22 15.59 1.97
CA GLN A 355 -14.75 16.80 2.66
C GLN A 355 -14.89 16.67 4.18
N GLY A 356 -13.79 16.95 4.90
CA GLY A 356 -13.71 16.83 6.35
C GLY A 356 -13.84 15.42 6.89
N HIS A 357 -13.70 14.41 6.03
CA HIS A 357 -13.60 13.02 6.48
C HIS A 357 -12.38 12.84 7.41
N PRO A 358 -12.46 12.04 8.48
CA PRO A 358 -11.36 11.90 9.44
C PRO A 358 -10.01 11.51 8.80
N THR A 359 -10.03 10.65 7.78
CA THR A 359 -8.83 10.06 7.16
C THR A 359 -8.76 10.24 5.63
N LYS A 360 -9.81 10.77 4.97
CA LYS A 360 -9.89 10.86 3.50
C LYS A 360 -9.98 12.33 3.02
N ASP A 361 -9.18 13.20 3.64
CA ASP A 361 -9.16 14.63 3.31
C ASP A 361 -7.71 15.11 3.19
N MET A 362 -7.31 15.52 1.99
CA MET A 362 -5.96 15.98 1.68
C MET A 362 -5.56 17.25 2.45
N GLN A 363 -6.53 18.10 2.83
CA GLN A 363 -6.22 19.29 3.61
C GLN A 363 -5.56 18.91 4.95
N LYS A 364 -6.07 17.90 5.63
CA LYS A 364 -5.47 17.41 6.88
C LYS A 364 -4.03 16.90 6.70
N TRP A 365 -3.81 16.19 5.60
CA TRP A 365 -2.48 15.68 5.24
C TRP A 365 -1.48 16.82 5.03
N ILE A 366 -1.90 17.84 4.29
CA ILE A 366 -1.11 19.06 4.07
C ILE A 366 -0.87 19.80 5.39
N ASP A 367 -1.90 19.98 6.21
CA ASP A 367 -1.80 20.69 7.49
C ASP A 367 -0.80 20.00 8.44
N TYR A 368 -0.82 18.68 8.53
CA TYR A 368 0.17 17.91 9.30
C TYR A 368 1.59 18.10 8.77
N ALA A 369 1.76 18.03 7.46
CA ALA A 369 3.07 18.21 6.84
C ALA A 369 3.62 19.62 7.09
N ARG A 370 2.80 20.65 6.88
CA ARG A 370 3.17 22.04 7.14
C ARG A 370 3.52 22.28 8.61
N ALA A 371 2.71 21.77 9.53
CA ALA A 371 2.95 21.90 10.97
C ALA A 371 4.31 21.31 11.38
N ARG A 372 4.71 20.16 10.79
CA ARG A 372 6.05 19.57 11.00
C ARG A 372 7.15 20.44 10.41
N GLY A 373 6.93 21.09 9.28
CA GLY A 373 7.91 21.94 8.61
C GLY A 373 8.15 23.28 9.29
N VAL A 374 7.20 23.78 10.13
CA VAL A 374 7.30 25.09 10.79
C VAL A 374 8.53 25.20 11.67
N SER A 375 8.82 24.19 12.50
CA SER A 375 9.96 24.18 13.41
C SER A 375 11.32 24.25 12.71
N TYR A 376 11.37 23.91 11.41
CA TYR A 376 12.57 23.95 10.58
C TYR A 376 12.57 25.09 9.56
N ASN A 377 11.57 25.98 9.60
CA ASN A 377 11.33 27.01 8.57
C ASN A 377 11.21 26.41 7.15
N LYS A 378 10.57 25.25 7.01
CA LYS A 378 10.43 24.47 5.76
C LYS A 378 9.00 24.02 5.48
N ALA A 379 7.98 24.75 5.96
CA ALA A 379 6.58 24.35 5.81
C ALA A 379 6.18 24.09 4.35
N ASP A 380 6.63 24.93 3.42
CA ASP A 380 6.34 24.76 1.99
C ASP A 380 7.04 23.52 1.38
N CYS A 381 8.24 23.23 1.82
CA CYS A 381 8.97 22.03 1.40
C CYS A 381 8.27 20.73 1.88
N TYR A 382 7.77 20.74 3.11
CA TYR A 382 7.01 19.61 3.65
C TYR A 382 5.66 19.44 2.95
N GLU A 383 4.98 20.54 2.58
CA GLU A 383 3.77 20.47 1.75
C GLU A 383 4.06 19.89 0.37
N SER A 384 5.11 20.38 -0.32
CA SER A 384 5.52 19.84 -1.62
C SER A 384 5.79 18.33 -1.54
N ASN A 385 6.51 17.87 -0.52
CA ASN A 385 6.76 16.45 -0.30
C ASN A 385 5.46 15.67 -0.01
N ALA A 386 4.55 16.21 0.78
CA ALA A 386 3.26 15.59 1.07
C ALA A 386 2.40 15.43 -0.20
N ARG A 387 2.41 16.42 -1.10
CA ARG A 387 1.76 16.33 -2.41
C ARG A 387 2.42 15.26 -3.28
N ARG A 388 3.77 15.27 -3.33
CA ARG A 388 4.57 14.33 -4.12
C ARG A 388 4.26 12.88 -3.78
N ILE A 389 4.20 12.53 -2.51
CA ILE A 389 3.97 11.16 -2.04
C ILE A 389 2.65 10.58 -2.58
N VAL A 390 1.58 11.37 -2.66
CA VAL A 390 0.25 10.90 -3.08
C VAL A 390 -0.07 11.17 -4.55
N THR A 391 0.90 11.67 -5.33
CA THR A 391 0.76 11.97 -6.76
C THR A 391 1.94 11.45 -7.57
N VAL A 392 2.89 12.32 -7.90
CA VAL A 392 4.01 12.02 -8.80
C VAL A 392 4.94 10.95 -8.23
N TRP A 393 5.06 10.84 -6.92
CA TRP A 393 6.02 9.97 -6.22
C TRP A 393 7.45 10.17 -6.75
N GLY A 394 7.82 9.42 -7.77
CA GLY A 394 9.06 9.53 -8.54
C GLY A 394 9.03 8.60 -9.76
N PRO A 395 9.36 9.09 -10.96
CA PRO A 395 9.40 8.22 -12.13
C PRO A 395 10.36 7.02 -11.90
N PRO A 396 9.99 5.81 -12.34
CA PRO A 396 8.83 5.45 -13.17
C PRO A 396 7.54 5.11 -12.41
N ILE A 397 7.49 5.31 -11.10
CA ILE A 397 6.40 4.87 -10.23
C ILE A 397 5.37 5.96 -9.90
N ASP A 398 5.09 6.86 -10.87
CA ASP A 398 4.05 7.86 -10.76
C ASP A 398 2.72 7.26 -10.30
N ASP A 399 1.97 8.00 -9.48
CA ASP A 399 0.70 7.57 -8.88
C ASP A 399 0.79 6.31 -8.00
N TYR A 400 2.00 5.93 -7.56
CA TYR A 400 2.20 4.72 -6.74
C TYR A 400 1.33 4.71 -5.48
N SER A 401 1.20 5.85 -4.84
CA SER A 401 0.50 6.04 -3.58
C SER A 401 -0.79 6.85 -3.73
N ALA A 402 -1.46 6.72 -4.89
CA ALA A 402 -2.71 7.42 -5.19
C ALA A 402 -3.81 7.13 -4.17
N ARG A 403 -4.59 8.16 -3.79
CA ARG A 403 -5.64 8.12 -2.77
C ARG A 403 -6.98 8.60 -3.30
N ILE A 404 -8.08 8.09 -2.72
CA ILE A 404 -9.43 8.65 -2.91
C ILE A 404 -9.68 9.65 -1.76
N TRP A 405 -9.16 10.87 -1.90
CA TRP A 405 -9.28 11.92 -0.90
C TRP A 405 -9.96 13.16 -1.46
N ALA A 406 -10.81 13.80 -0.64
CA ALA A 406 -11.26 15.15 -0.93
C ALA A 406 -10.03 16.08 -1.09
N GLY A 407 -10.15 17.06 -1.95
CA GLY A 407 -9.02 17.92 -2.31
C GLY A 407 -8.14 17.33 -3.40
N LEU A 408 -7.68 16.09 -3.24
CA LEU A 408 -6.91 15.40 -4.28
C LEU A 408 -7.75 15.11 -5.53
N ILE A 409 -9.00 14.70 -5.32
CA ILE A 409 -9.97 14.53 -6.42
C ILE A 409 -10.20 15.85 -7.13
N ARG A 410 -10.47 16.94 -6.39
CA ARG A 410 -10.83 18.24 -6.91
C ARG A 410 -9.69 18.95 -7.62
N ASP A 411 -8.48 18.95 -7.02
CA ASP A 411 -7.37 19.79 -7.45
C ASP A 411 -6.34 19.05 -8.31
N TYR A 412 -6.38 17.69 -8.33
CA TYR A 412 -5.44 16.91 -9.11
C TYR A 412 -6.13 16.00 -10.14
N TYR A 413 -6.94 15.02 -9.72
CA TYR A 413 -7.50 14.07 -10.69
C TYR A 413 -8.48 14.72 -11.65
N LEU A 414 -9.42 15.51 -11.14
CA LEU A 414 -10.45 16.13 -11.98
C LEU A 414 -9.86 17.08 -13.03
N PRO A 415 -8.92 18.02 -12.70
CA PRO A 415 -8.25 18.84 -13.71
C PRO A 415 -7.42 17.99 -14.70
N ARG A 416 -6.74 16.96 -14.24
CA ARG A 416 -5.94 16.06 -15.08
C ARG A 416 -6.81 15.38 -16.17
N TRP A 417 -8.00 14.90 -15.80
CA TRP A 417 -8.96 14.34 -16.74
C TRP A 417 -9.57 15.40 -17.67
N LYS A 418 -9.81 16.63 -17.20
CA LYS A 418 -10.23 17.73 -18.09
C LYS A 418 -9.21 18.01 -19.19
N HIS A 419 -7.92 18.02 -18.86
CA HIS A 419 -6.86 18.16 -19.85
C HIS A 419 -6.84 17.00 -20.84
N TYR A 420 -7.02 15.77 -20.39
CA TYR A 420 -7.10 14.61 -21.24
C TYR A 420 -8.27 14.67 -22.25
N PHE A 421 -9.47 14.99 -21.77
CA PHE A 421 -10.63 15.12 -22.65
C PHE A 421 -10.48 16.30 -23.64
N ASN A 422 -9.86 17.40 -23.21
CA ASN A 422 -9.54 18.51 -24.12
C ASN A 422 -8.52 18.09 -25.18
N GLN A 423 -7.52 17.28 -24.82
CA GLN A 423 -6.59 16.71 -25.79
C GLN A 423 -7.33 15.81 -26.82
N LYS A 424 -8.23 14.95 -26.37
CA LYS A 424 -9.05 14.11 -27.28
C LYS A 424 -9.87 14.95 -28.26
N ARG A 425 -10.52 16.03 -27.78
CA ARG A 425 -11.33 16.93 -28.64
C ARG A 425 -10.51 17.76 -29.60
N SER A 426 -9.39 18.29 -29.17
CA SER A 426 -8.59 19.23 -29.96
C SER A 426 -7.53 18.56 -30.84
N GLY A 427 -7.18 17.31 -30.58
CA GLY A 427 -6.04 16.61 -31.18
C GLY A 427 -4.66 17.15 -30.77
N LYS A 428 -4.61 18.14 -29.84
CA LYS A 428 -3.36 18.74 -29.37
C LYS A 428 -2.85 18.02 -28.16
N PRO A 429 -1.58 17.55 -28.13
CA PRO A 429 -1.00 16.88 -26.98
C PRO A 429 -0.92 17.83 -25.78
N PHE A 430 -1.04 17.27 -24.58
CA PHE A 430 -0.90 17.97 -23.32
C PHE A 430 0.29 17.39 -22.54
N ASP A 431 1.11 18.26 -21.95
CA ASP A 431 2.25 17.86 -21.14
C ASP A 431 1.82 17.59 -19.70
N PHE A 432 1.38 16.37 -19.44
CA PHE A 432 0.98 15.93 -18.10
C PHE A 432 2.14 15.99 -17.10
N SER A 433 3.35 15.65 -17.53
CA SER A 433 4.50 15.57 -16.61
C SER A 433 4.83 16.94 -16.01
N THR A 434 4.91 17.97 -16.84
CA THR A 434 5.14 19.34 -16.38
C THR A 434 4.00 19.83 -15.50
N TRP A 435 2.75 19.57 -15.87
CA TRP A 435 1.59 19.99 -15.09
C TRP A 435 1.54 19.30 -13.71
N GLU A 436 1.83 18.02 -13.64
CA GLU A 436 1.86 17.26 -12.39
C GLU A 436 2.99 17.72 -11.46
N LEU A 437 4.15 18.03 -12.01
CA LEU A 437 5.26 18.62 -11.25
C LEU A 437 4.91 20.02 -10.73
N ASP A 438 4.22 20.83 -11.52
CA ASP A 438 3.73 22.17 -11.09
C ASP A 438 2.79 22.06 -9.90
N PHE A 439 1.86 21.08 -9.91
CA PHE A 439 0.98 20.79 -8.77
C PHE A 439 1.76 20.49 -7.49
N VAL A 440 2.89 19.80 -7.60
CA VAL A 440 3.72 19.40 -6.46
C VAL A 440 4.59 20.56 -5.96
N GLU A 441 5.24 21.28 -6.88
CA GLU A 441 6.35 22.17 -6.54
C GLU A 441 5.93 23.63 -6.37
N ASN A 442 4.96 24.07 -7.15
CA ASN A 442 4.59 25.48 -7.23
C ASN A 442 3.24 25.84 -6.60
N GLN A 443 2.30 24.89 -6.59
CA GLN A 443 0.99 25.15 -5.96
C GLN A 443 1.08 25.03 -4.44
N LYS A 444 0.36 25.92 -3.75
CA LYS A 444 0.27 25.96 -2.28
C LYS A 444 -1.18 26.02 -1.84
N GLY A 445 -1.47 25.27 -0.78
CA GLY A 445 -2.84 25.10 -0.31
C GLY A 445 -3.73 24.37 -1.32
N LEU A 446 -4.96 24.16 -0.97
CA LEU A 446 -5.98 23.57 -1.84
C LEU A 446 -7.02 24.62 -2.21
N SER A 447 -7.69 24.45 -3.36
CA SER A 447 -8.80 25.30 -3.74
C SER A 447 -9.94 25.21 -2.72
N GLN A 448 -10.70 26.28 -2.55
CA GLN A 448 -11.83 26.27 -1.62
C GLN A 448 -12.93 25.35 -2.16
N PRO A 449 -13.40 24.39 -1.37
CA PRO A 449 -14.47 23.50 -1.79
C PRO A 449 -15.81 24.21 -1.82
N ALA A 450 -16.72 23.73 -2.68
CA ALA A 450 -18.12 24.13 -2.58
C ALA A 450 -18.72 23.69 -1.23
N LEU A 451 -19.56 24.51 -0.65
CA LEU A 451 -20.20 24.19 0.62
C LEU A 451 -21.34 23.19 0.41
N THR A 452 -21.29 22.07 1.11
CA THR A 452 -22.35 21.09 1.15
C THR A 452 -22.75 20.82 2.59
N LYS A 453 -24.02 21.07 2.93
CA LYS A 453 -24.53 20.95 4.31
C LYS A 453 -24.78 19.50 4.71
N ASP A 454 -25.36 18.70 3.82
CA ASP A 454 -25.72 17.30 4.08
C ASP A 454 -24.99 16.34 3.11
N LYS A 455 -23.86 15.86 3.58
CA LYS A 455 -23.00 14.94 2.80
C LYS A 455 -23.54 13.52 2.72
N ILE A 456 -24.32 13.09 3.70
CA ILE A 456 -24.94 11.78 3.72
C ILE A 456 -26.05 11.72 2.66
N SER A 457 -26.97 12.71 2.67
CA SER A 457 -28.00 12.78 1.64
C SER A 457 -27.42 12.92 0.23
N LEU A 458 -26.35 13.69 0.07
CA LEU A 458 -25.63 13.79 -1.21
C LEU A 458 -25.07 12.43 -1.65
N ALA A 459 -24.43 11.69 -0.75
CA ALA A 459 -23.90 10.36 -1.06
C ALA A 459 -25.00 9.40 -1.52
N VAL A 460 -26.12 9.36 -0.80
CA VAL A 460 -27.28 8.53 -1.18
C VAL A 460 -27.81 8.92 -2.56
N GLN A 461 -27.98 10.21 -2.84
CA GLN A 461 -28.43 10.68 -4.15
C GLN A 461 -27.47 10.26 -5.27
N LEU A 462 -26.16 10.44 -5.08
CA LEU A 462 -25.16 10.09 -6.08
C LEU A 462 -25.12 8.58 -6.34
N ILE A 463 -25.28 7.73 -5.31
CA ILE A 463 -25.39 6.28 -5.46
C ILE A 463 -26.62 5.95 -6.34
N GLN A 464 -27.79 6.56 -6.08
CA GLN A 464 -28.99 6.34 -6.90
C GLN A 464 -28.78 6.79 -8.36
N ASP A 465 -28.19 7.95 -8.59
CA ASP A 465 -27.90 8.48 -9.93
C ASP A 465 -26.90 7.59 -10.70
N ALA A 466 -26.02 6.91 -9.99
CA ALA A 466 -24.97 6.06 -10.57
C ALA A 466 -25.40 4.60 -10.79
N LYS A 467 -26.55 4.13 -10.25
CA LYS A 467 -27.01 2.73 -10.38
C LYS A 467 -27.06 2.24 -11.82
N ASN A 468 -27.51 3.07 -12.75
CA ASN A 468 -27.70 2.72 -14.15
C ASN A 468 -26.40 2.83 -14.99
N ILE A 469 -25.25 3.09 -14.34
CA ILE A 469 -23.94 3.03 -14.99
C ILE A 469 -23.48 1.57 -14.94
N VAL A 470 -23.57 0.90 -16.05
CA VAL A 470 -23.15 -0.49 -16.27
C VAL A 470 -22.21 -0.56 -17.46
N GLU A 471 -21.44 -1.64 -17.59
CA GLU A 471 -20.51 -1.86 -18.70
C GLU A 471 -21.19 -1.95 -20.07
#